data_4305468c4353ddcf19619664d92f47b7
#
_entry.id   4305468c4353ddcf19619664d92f47b7
#
_cell.length_a   1.000
_cell.length_b   1.000
_cell.length_c   1.000
_cell.angle_alpha   90.00
_cell.angle_beta   90.00
_cell.angle_gamma   90.00
#
_symmetry.space_group_name_H-M   'P 1'
#
loop_
_entity.id
_entity.type
_entity.pdbx_description
1 polymer ?
#
loop_
_entity_poly.entity_id
_entity_poly.type
_entity_poly.pdbx_seq_one_letter_code
_entity_poly.pdbx_strand_id
1 'polypeptide(L)'
;MTDLAYDHAVGNAPVAAKPTGDVRPVPRISIQAFCDSPELAAVIESAAGDRRMARAHVKVHTGGIAAAAEFYQAAATPNLIVVESKLPPERLDHELDRLAEVCDAGTKVIVIGHVNDVELYRDLTHRGVSEYLVAPVDLMMVIKAVADLYVDRSTRPLGRTIAFVGGKGGVGSSMVAHNVAWAIARNFENDVVVADFDLAFGTAALDFNQDPTQGMAEAVSSPDRLDDTFLDRLLARCTDHLSLLAAPATLDRTYDFQETSFDQVIDLAQSGVPAVILDLPHVWSAWVRKTLFAADEVVLTVEPDLANLRNAKNLVDLLRQARTNDAPARVVINKSGMAKRPEIKVDDFAAALDLKPIAVIPFDAQLFGTAANNGQMIAETAAKSPIADTFDHIARVATGRTEPRRHKRGGLEALVARLRGKKAA
;
A
#
# COMPACT_ATOMS: atom_id res chain seq x y z
N MET A 1 22.07 14.69 -58.00
CA MET A 1 20.71 14.19 -57.81
C MET A 1 20.83 12.88 -57.08
N THR A 2 20.74 12.92 -55.75
CA THR A 2 20.75 11.74 -54.88
C THR A 2 19.85 12.04 -53.71
N ASP A 3 18.69 11.41 -53.76
CA ASP A 3 17.66 11.49 -52.72
C ASP A 3 18.16 10.86 -51.43
N LEU A 4 18.12 11.61 -50.33
CA LEU A 4 18.29 11.14 -48.96
C LEU A 4 16.91 10.92 -48.38
N ALA A 5 16.48 9.66 -48.30
CA ALA A 5 15.32 9.23 -47.55
C ALA A 5 15.63 9.29 -46.05
N TYR A 6 14.93 10.13 -45.28
CA TYR A 6 14.93 10.16 -43.85
C TYR A 6 13.97 9.09 -43.33
N ASP A 7 14.54 8.04 -42.73
CA ASP A 7 13.80 6.99 -42.07
C ASP A 7 13.51 7.45 -40.62
N HIS A 8 12.26 7.82 -40.31
CA HIS A 8 11.81 8.15 -38.97
C HIS A 8 11.39 6.87 -38.26
N ALA A 9 12.35 6.18 -37.68
CA ALA A 9 12.06 5.17 -36.66
C ALA A 9 11.70 5.89 -35.33
N VAL A 10 10.40 6.09 -35.08
CA VAL A 10 9.90 6.52 -33.80
C VAL A 10 9.98 5.30 -32.85
N GLY A 11 11.07 5.22 -32.10
CA GLY A 11 11.20 4.26 -31.01
C GLY A 11 10.20 4.62 -29.90
N ASN A 12 9.18 3.79 -29.70
CA ASN A 12 8.34 3.81 -28.51
C ASN A 12 9.19 3.45 -27.29
N ALA A 13 9.70 4.46 -26.60
CA ALA A 13 10.22 4.28 -25.24
C ALA A 13 9.04 3.85 -24.34
N PRO A 14 9.20 2.84 -23.46
CA PRO A 14 8.16 2.48 -22.52
C PRO A 14 7.84 3.70 -21.65
N VAL A 15 6.60 4.16 -21.72
CA VAL A 15 6.07 5.22 -20.86
C VAL A 15 6.22 4.69 -19.43
N ALA A 16 7.11 5.30 -18.65
CA ALA A 16 7.24 5.02 -17.23
C ALA A 16 5.84 5.18 -16.60
N ALA A 17 5.31 4.10 -16.03
CA ALA A 17 4.05 4.10 -15.34
C ALA A 17 4.07 5.25 -14.31
N LYS A 18 3.14 6.19 -14.45
CA LYS A 18 2.92 7.22 -13.42
C LYS A 18 2.65 6.49 -12.11
N PRO A 19 3.19 6.95 -10.97
CA PRO A 19 2.87 6.36 -9.68
C PRO A 19 1.34 6.38 -9.56
N THR A 20 0.74 5.21 -9.54
CA THR A 20 -0.70 5.02 -9.31
C THR A 20 -1.00 5.64 -7.95
N GLY A 21 -1.72 6.77 -7.96
CA GLY A 21 -2.17 7.40 -6.73
C GLY A 21 -2.86 6.39 -5.84
N ASP A 22 -2.87 6.65 -4.56
CA ASP A 22 -3.35 5.81 -3.46
C ASP A 22 -4.79 5.31 -3.71
N VAL A 23 -4.94 4.26 -4.52
CA VAL A 23 -6.24 3.64 -4.81
C VAL A 23 -6.54 2.67 -3.67
N ARG A 24 -7.64 2.94 -2.96
CA ARG A 24 -8.05 2.21 -1.77
C ARG A 24 -8.53 0.79 -2.10
N PRO A 25 -8.37 -0.16 -1.17
CA PRO A 25 -9.00 -1.46 -1.30
C PRO A 25 -10.53 -1.33 -1.37
N VAL A 26 -11.12 -2.11 -2.26
CA VAL A 26 -12.57 -2.20 -2.41
C VAL A 26 -13.14 -3.01 -1.25
N PRO A 27 -14.24 -2.56 -0.61
CA PRO A 27 -14.85 -3.30 0.49
C PRO A 27 -15.45 -4.64 0.02
N ARG A 28 -15.96 -5.43 0.97
CA ARG A 28 -16.63 -6.69 0.64
C ARG A 28 -17.95 -6.42 -0.04
N ILE A 29 -17.95 -6.51 -1.37
CA ILE A 29 -19.14 -6.30 -2.23
C ILE A 29 -19.22 -7.37 -3.32
N SER A 30 -20.44 -7.56 -3.85
CA SER A 30 -20.68 -8.33 -5.06
C SER A 30 -20.73 -7.42 -6.27
N ILE A 31 -20.00 -7.78 -7.33
CA ILE A 31 -19.93 -7.05 -8.60
C ILE A 31 -20.30 -8.00 -9.72
N GLN A 32 -21.19 -7.58 -10.62
CA GLN A 32 -21.45 -8.29 -11.86
C GLN A 32 -21.22 -7.36 -13.04
N ALA A 33 -20.36 -7.77 -13.96
CA ALA A 33 -20.02 -7.02 -15.15
C ALA A 33 -20.62 -7.68 -16.39
N PHE A 34 -21.24 -6.90 -17.26
CA PHE A 34 -21.81 -7.32 -18.54
C PHE A 34 -21.06 -6.62 -19.66
N CYS A 35 -20.22 -7.40 -20.37
CA CYS A 35 -19.29 -6.88 -21.39
C CYS A 35 -19.70 -7.32 -22.79
N ASP A 36 -19.79 -6.36 -23.71
CA ASP A 36 -20.00 -6.62 -25.14
C ASP A 36 -18.70 -7.02 -25.86
N SER A 37 -17.55 -6.58 -25.32
CA SER A 37 -16.23 -6.84 -25.89
C SER A 37 -15.41 -7.79 -25.03
N PRO A 38 -14.71 -8.77 -25.64
CA PRO A 38 -13.78 -9.65 -24.92
C PRO A 38 -12.63 -8.88 -24.28
N GLU A 39 -12.22 -7.76 -24.88
CA GLU A 39 -11.14 -6.90 -24.37
C GLU A 39 -11.52 -6.30 -23.02
N LEU A 40 -12.74 -5.77 -22.89
CA LEU A 40 -13.22 -5.25 -21.61
C LEU A 40 -13.41 -6.36 -20.58
N ALA A 41 -13.95 -7.50 -20.98
CA ALA A 41 -14.08 -8.66 -20.10
C ALA A 41 -12.73 -9.05 -19.49
N ALA A 42 -11.67 -9.13 -20.31
CA ALA A 42 -10.31 -9.42 -19.85
C ALA A 42 -9.76 -8.35 -18.88
N VAL A 43 -10.06 -7.06 -19.11
CA VAL A 43 -9.68 -5.98 -18.19
C VAL A 43 -10.38 -6.13 -16.84
N ILE A 44 -11.69 -6.42 -16.83
CA ILE A 44 -12.45 -6.62 -15.58
C ILE A 44 -11.97 -7.87 -14.82
N GLU A 45 -11.71 -8.98 -15.54
CA GLU A 45 -11.14 -10.19 -14.93
C GLU A 45 -9.75 -9.94 -14.35
N SER A 46 -8.90 -9.19 -15.05
CA SER A 46 -7.60 -8.78 -14.55
C SER A 46 -7.71 -7.86 -13.33
N ALA A 47 -8.70 -6.95 -13.32
CA ALA A 47 -8.99 -6.09 -12.17
C ALA A 47 -9.45 -6.92 -10.97
N ALA A 48 -10.29 -7.95 -11.17
CA ALA A 48 -10.73 -8.86 -10.11
C ALA A 48 -9.57 -9.63 -9.45
N GLY A 49 -8.49 -9.88 -10.18
CA GLY A 49 -7.25 -10.50 -9.67
C GLY A 49 -6.34 -9.55 -8.90
N ASP A 50 -6.58 -8.25 -8.90
CA ASP A 50 -5.75 -7.27 -8.17
C ASP A 50 -6.03 -7.33 -6.65
N ARG A 51 -4.99 -7.14 -5.82
CA ARG A 51 -5.10 -7.16 -4.35
C ARG A 51 -6.14 -6.19 -3.80
N ARG A 52 -6.37 -5.07 -4.47
CA ARG A 52 -7.36 -4.06 -4.06
C ARG A 52 -8.79 -4.55 -4.20
N MET A 53 -9.01 -5.53 -5.08
CA MET A 53 -10.30 -6.18 -5.33
C MET A 53 -10.46 -7.50 -4.55
N ALA A 54 -9.48 -7.92 -3.75
CA ALA A 54 -9.45 -9.23 -3.07
C ALA A 54 -10.68 -9.51 -2.18
N ARG A 55 -11.40 -8.48 -1.74
CA ARG A 55 -12.63 -8.60 -0.94
C ARG A 55 -13.90 -8.54 -1.78
N ALA A 56 -13.82 -8.15 -3.04
CA ALA A 56 -14.94 -8.07 -3.94
C ALA A 56 -15.17 -9.42 -4.63
N HIS A 57 -16.43 -9.83 -4.75
CA HIS A 57 -16.80 -11.00 -5.53
C HIS A 57 -17.24 -10.56 -6.92
N VAL A 58 -16.39 -10.75 -7.92
CA VAL A 58 -16.62 -10.30 -9.30
C VAL A 58 -17.07 -11.47 -10.17
N LYS A 59 -18.15 -11.26 -10.93
CA LYS A 59 -18.57 -12.17 -12.00
C LYS A 59 -18.66 -11.38 -13.31
N VAL A 60 -18.15 -11.97 -14.39
CA VAL A 60 -18.20 -11.38 -15.73
C VAL A 60 -19.16 -12.18 -16.60
N HIS A 61 -20.05 -11.47 -17.28
CA HIS A 61 -21.04 -11.99 -18.22
C HIS A 61 -20.82 -11.35 -19.59
N THR A 62 -21.22 -12.05 -20.64
CA THR A 62 -21.24 -11.50 -22.00
C THR A 62 -22.55 -10.77 -22.29
N GLY A 63 -22.49 -9.72 -23.13
CA GLY A 63 -23.68 -9.06 -23.69
C GLY A 63 -24.10 -7.79 -22.94
N GLY A 64 -23.37 -6.78 -22.81
CA GLY A 64 -23.67 -5.40 -22.44
C GLY A 64 -24.90 -5.09 -21.56
N ILE A 65 -25.40 -3.85 -21.67
CA ILE A 65 -26.52 -3.37 -20.84
C ILE A 65 -27.84 -4.11 -21.09
N ALA A 66 -28.15 -4.53 -22.33
CA ALA A 66 -29.37 -5.24 -22.64
C ALA A 66 -29.41 -6.62 -21.98
N ALA A 67 -28.30 -7.34 -21.96
CA ALA A 67 -28.18 -8.62 -21.27
C ALA A 67 -28.31 -8.48 -19.75
N ALA A 68 -27.79 -7.38 -19.17
CA ALA A 68 -27.97 -7.08 -17.76
C ALA A 68 -29.45 -6.89 -17.42
N ALA A 69 -30.19 -6.08 -18.18
CA ALA A 69 -31.59 -5.84 -17.97
C ALA A 69 -32.44 -7.13 -18.08
N GLU A 70 -32.10 -8.03 -19.00
CA GLU A 70 -32.76 -9.33 -19.13
C GLU A 70 -32.41 -10.26 -17.97
N PHE A 71 -31.15 -10.33 -17.58
CA PHE A 71 -30.69 -11.20 -16.50
C PHE A 71 -31.38 -10.90 -15.16
N TYR A 72 -31.54 -9.62 -14.82
CA TYR A 72 -32.13 -9.21 -13.55
C TYR A 72 -33.66 -9.25 -13.50
N GLN A 73 -34.33 -9.59 -14.57
CA GLN A 73 -35.77 -9.95 -14.51
C GLN A 73 -36.04 -11.17 -13.64
N ALA A 74 -35.03 -12.05 -13.48
CA ALA A 74 -35.16 -13.31 -12.74
C ALA A 74 -34.14 -13.48 -11.60
N ALA A 75 -33.28 -12.51 -11.37
CA ALA A 75 -32.22 -12.57 -10.38
C ALA A 75 -32.17 -11.30 -9.56
N ALA A 76 -31.77 -11.40 -8.27
CA ALA A 76 -31.50 -10.24 -7.43
C ALA A 76 -30.22 -9.50 -7.90
N THR A 77 -30.23 -8.18 -7.77
CA THR A 77 -29.08 -7.37 -8.18
C THR A 77 -27.95 -7.36 -7.15
N PRO A 78 -26.67 -7.26 -7.59
CA PRO A 78 -25.52 -7.18 -6.70
C PRO A 78 -25.38 -5.77 -6.11
N ASN A 79 -24.32 -5.55 -5.31
CA ASN A 79 -23.99 -4.20 -4.83
C ASN A 79 -23.58 -3.26 -5.99
N LEU A 80 -22.93 -3.80 -7.03
CA LEU A 80 -22.48 -3.04 -8.19
C LEU A 80 -22.72 -3.82 -9.49
N ILE A 81 -23.31 -3.14 -10.46
CA ILE A 81 -23.40 -3.59 -11.84
C ILE A 81 -22.46 -2.74 -12.69
N VAL A 82 -21.64 -3.39 -13.50
CA VAL A 82 -20.81 -2.74 -14.53
C VAL A 82 -21.33 -3.15 -15.89
N VAL A 83 -21.71 -2.20 -16.73
CA VAL A 83 -22.25 -2.50 -18.06
C VAL A 83 -21.45 -1.80 -19.14
N GLU A 84 -21.05 -2.54 -20.18
CA GLU A 84 -20.55 -1.94 -21.41
C GLU A 84 -21.71 -1.56 -22.33
N SER A 85 -21.60 -0.41 -22.98
CA SER A 85 -22.54 0.01 -24.00
C SER A 85 -21.86 0.68 -25.19
N LYS A 86 -22.12 0.18 -26.38
CA LYS A 86 -21.74 0.78 -27.68
C LYS A 86 -22.93 1.49 -28.34
N LEU A 87 -24.04 1.61 -27.62
CA LEU A 87 -25.27 2.22 -28.13
C LEU A 87 -25.10 3.75 -28.23
N PRO A 88 -25.78 4.38 -29.21
CA PRO A 88 -25.89 5.84 -29.21
C PRO A 88 -26.71 6.31 -27.99
N PRO A 89 -26.54 7.60 -27.56
CA PRO A 89 -27.13 8.10 -26.31
C PRO A 89 -28.63 7.82 -26.15
N GLU A 90 -29.42 8.07 -27.19
CA GLU A 90 -30.88 7.88 -27.17
C GLU A 90 -31.31 6.41 -26.91
N ARG A 91 -30.54 5.45 -27.40
CA ARG A 91 -30.79 4.03 -27.18
C ARG A 91 -30.22 3.55 -25.85
N LEU A 92 -29.12 4.13 -25.41
CA LEU A 92 -28.54 3.88 -24.08
C LEU A 92 -29.53 4.28 -22.99
N ASP A 93 -30.17 5.43 -23.14
CA ASP A 93 -31.19 5.92 -22.20
C ASP A 93 -32.34 4.93 -22.01
N HIS A 94 -32.86 4.39 -23.10
CA HIS A 94 -33.93 3.40 -23.05
C HIS A 94 -33.51 2.10 -22.34
N GLU A 95 -32.30 1.61 -22.60
CA GLU A 95 -31.79 0.39 -21.95
C GLU A 95 -31.46 0.64 -20.47
N LEU A 96 -31.04 1.85 -20.08
CA LEU A 96 -30.86 2.23 -18.68
C LEU A 96 -32.19 2.28 -17.93
N ASP A 97 -33.26 2.80 -18.54
CA ASP A 97 -34.58 2.81 -17.93
C ASP A 97 -35.05 1.36 -17.68
N ARG A 98 -34.88 0.45 -18.65
CA ARG A 98 -35.18 -0.98 -18.49
C ARG A 98 -34.35 -1.64 -17.38
N LEU A 99 -33.08 -1.30 -17.25
CA LEU A 99 -32.23 -1.82 -16.18
C LEU A 99 -32.66 -1.25 -14.81
N ALA A 100 -33.04 0.03 -14.77
CA ALA A 100 -33.49 0.68 -13.53
C ALA A 100 -34.80 0.06 -12.99
N GLU A 101 -35.72 -0.38 -13.87
CA GLU A 101 -36.95 -1.04 -13.47
C GLU A 101 -36.73 -2.35 -12.70
N VAL A 102 -35.62 -3.04 -12.93
CA VAL A 102 -35.30 -4.34 -12.34
C VAL A 102 -34.21 -4.26 -11.25
N CYS A 103 -33.64 -3.08 -11.00
CA CYS A 103 -32.61 -2.88 -9.98
C CYS A 103 -33.19 -2.71 -8.59
N ASP A 104 -32.59 -3.40 -7.61
CA ASP A 104 -32.89 -3.19 -6.20
C ASP A 104 -32.39 -1.81 -5.72
N ALA A 105 -33.09 -1.23 -4.74
CA ALA A 105 -32.68 0.03 -4.14
C ALA A 105 -31.30 -0.09 -3.51
N GLY A 106 -30.39 0.81 -3.91
CA GLY A 106 -29.01 0.82 -3.41
C GLY A 106 -27.99 0.13 -4.31
N THR A 107 -28.41 -0.60 -5.35
CA THR A 107 -27.51 -1.10 -6.38
C THR A 107 -26.88 0.08 -7.12
N LYS A 108 -25.55 0.08 -7.23
CA LYS A 108 -24.79 1.07 -7.99
C LYS A 108 -24.55 0.57 -9.40
N VAL A 109 -24.45 1.51 -10.35
CA VAL A 109 -24.23 1.20 -11.77
C VAL A 109 -23.06 2.00 -12.32
N ILE A 110 -22.06 1.32 -12.88
CA ILE A 110 -21.01 1.92 -13.72
C ILE A 110 -21.35 1.59 -15.17
N VAL A 111 -21.38 2.62 -16.02
CA VAL A 111 -21.49 2.47 -17.46
C VAL A 111 -20.13 2.71 -18.11
N ILE A 112 -19.66 1.77 -18.93
CA ILE A 112 -18.47 1.92 -19.76
C ILE A 112 -18.92 2.13 -21.20
N GLY A 113 -18.85 3.38 -21.64
CA GLY A 113 -19.26 3.79 -22.99
C GLY A 113 -18.09 4.11 -23.88
N HIS A 114 -18.39 4.41 -25.15
CA HIS A 114 -17.38 4.74 -26.18
C HIS A 114 -17.47 6.18 -26.66
N VAL A 115 -18.36 6.99 -26.07
CA VAL A 115 -18.57 8.39 -26.41
C VAL A 115 -17.99 9.27 -25.32
N ASN A 116 -17.04 10.14 -25.68
CA ASN A 116 -16.45 11.10 -24.75
C ASN A 116 -17.20 12.43 -24.89
N ASP A 117 -18.31 12.56 -24.16
CA ASP A 117 -19.18 13.73 -24.18
C ASP A 117 -19.55 14.12 -22.74
N VAL A 118 -19.34 15.38 -22.39
CA VAL A 118 -19.59 15.93 -21.05
C VAL A 118 -21.10 16.08 -20.79
N GLU A 119 -21.91 16.35 -21.82
CA GLU A 119 -23.37 16.46 -21.65
C GLU A 119 -23.94 15.08 -21.36
N LEU A 120 -23.54 14.08 -22.13
CA LEU A 120 -23.91 12.67 -21.88
C LEU A 120 -23.52 12.24 -20.46
N TYR A 121 -22.31 12.55 -20.01
CA TYR A 121 -21.86 12.22 -18.64
C TYR A 121 -22.79 12.83 -17.57
N ARG A 122 -23.16 14.11 -17.73
CA ARG A 122 -24.03 14.78 -16.78
C ARG A 122 -25.44 14.21 -16.79
N ASP A 123 -25.98 13.93 -17.95
CA ASP A 123 -27.32 13.36 -18.10
C ASP A 123 -27.40 11.97 -17.46
N LEU A 124 -26.42 11.10 -17.71
CA LEU A 124 -26.34 9.79 -17.08
C LEU A 124 -26.24 9.87 -15.56
N THR A 125 -25.43 10.79 -15.04
CA THR A 125 -25.29 11.00 -13.59
C THR A 125 -26.60 11.52 -12.96
N HIS A 126 -27.32 12.42 -13.62
CA HIS A 126 -28.62 12.90 -13.17
C HIS A 126 -29.70 11.81 -13.14
N ARG A 127 -29.58 10.82 -14.00
CA ARG A 127 -30.48 9.63 -14.07
C ARG A 127 -30.13 8.54 -13.05
N GLY A 128 -29.07 8.74 -12.26
CA GLY A 128 -28.71 7.81 -11.19
C GLY A 128 -27.59 6.82 -11.55
N VAL A 129 -26.97 6.92 -12.74
CA VAL A 129 -25.72 6.21 -13.04
C VAL A 129 -24.65 6.70 -12.08
N SER A 130 -24.02 5.76 -11.39
CA SER A 130 -23.06 6.08 -10.33
C SER A 130 -21.71 6.58 -10.86
N GLU A 131 -21.29 6.09 -12.04
CA GLU A 131 -20.06 6.52 -12.72
C GLU A 131 -20.14 6.15 -14.21
N TYR A 132 -19.54 6.99 -15.06
CA TYR A 132 -19.40 6.73 -16.49
C TYR A 132 -17.94 6.77 -16.90
N LEU A 133 -17.45 5.68 -17.43
CA LEU A 133 -16.08 5.56 -17.94
C LEU A 133 -16.10 5.52 -19.48
N VAL A 134 -15.08 6.17 -20.08
CA VAL A 134 -14.93 6.16 -21.54
C VAL A 134 -13.87 5.13 -21.94
N ALA A 135 -14.27 4.18 -22.76
CA ALA A 135 -13.35 3.19 -23.33
C ALA A 135 -12.34 3.85 -24.31
N PRO A 136 -11.08 3.36 -24.40
CA PRO A 136 -10.56 2.19 -23.71
C PRO A 136 -10.24 2.46 -22.24
N VAL A 137 -10.61 1.54 -21.34
CA VAL A 137 -10.29 1.61 -19.92
C VAL A 137 -9.17 0.64 -19.58
N ASP A 138 -8.31 1.02 -18.66
CA ASP A 138 -7.34 0.12 -18.05
C ASP A 138 -7.85 -0.42 -16.70
N LEU A 139 -7.20 -1.44 -16.22
CA LEU A 139 -7.57 -2.12 -14.98
C LEU A 139 -7.57 -1.16 -13.77
N MET A 140 -6.63 -0.19 -13.72
CA MET A 140 -6.54 0.75 -12.60
C MET A 140 -7.66 1.79 -12.63
N MET A 141 -8.13 2.18 -13.82
CA MET A 141 -9.31 3.03 -13.98
C MET A 141 -10.55 2.34 -13.41
N VAL A 142 -10.73 1.05 -13.71
CA VAL A 142 -11.85 0.26 -13.19
C VAL A 142 -11.78 0.15 -11.67
N ILE A 143 -10.63 -0.27 -11.12
CA ILE A 143 -10.44 -0.41 -9.67
C ILE A 143 -10.70 0.92 -8.96
N LYS A 144 -10.16 2.02 -9.50
CA LYS A 144 -10.36 3.35 -8.93
C LYS A 144 -11.83 3.76 -8.95
N ALA A 145 -12.52 3.60 -10.06
CA ALA A 145 -13.95 3.93 -10.16
C ALA A 145 -14.77 3.13 -9.14
N VAL A 146 -14.52 1.83 -9.02
CA VAL A 146 -15.18 0.98 -8.03
C VAL A 146 -14.85 1.44 -6.61
N ALA A 147 -13.57 1.68 -6.30
CA ALA A 147 -13.16 2.13 -4.98
C ALA A 147 -13.80 3.48 -4.59
N ASP A 148 -13.78 4.46 -5.49
CA ASP A 148 -14.31 5.81 -5.27
C ASP A 148 -15.84 5.79 -4.99
N LEU A 149 -16.58 4.86 -5.58
CA LEU A 149 -18.02 4.71 -5.34
C LEU A 149 -18.36 4.22 -3.92
N TYR A 150 -17.46 3.47 -3.30
CA TYR A 150 -17.68 2.91 -1.96
C TYR A 150 -16.87 3.62 -0.88
N VAL A 151 -16.19 4.70 -1.23
CA VAL A 151 -15.62 5.62 -0.25
C VAL A 151 -16.79 6.42 0.36
N ASP A 152 -17.21 6.01 1.54
CA ASP A 152 -18.06 6.87 2.34
C ASP A 152 -17.25 8.11 2.76
N ARG A 153 -17.66 9.28 2.27
CA ARG A 153 -17.01 10.57 2.59
C ARG A 153 -17.16 10.94 4.06
N SER A 154 -18.06 10.26 4.79
CA SER A 154 -18.26 10.43 6.23
C SER A 154 -17.37 9.51 7.07
N THR A 155 -16.85 8.42 6.51
CA THR A 155 -15.92 7.49 7.20
C THR A 155 -14.47 7.89 6.96
N ARG A 156 -13.62 7.72 7.97
CA ARG A 156 -12.17 7.89 7.81
C ARG A 156 -11.66 6.95 6.72
N PRO A 157 -10.74 7.43 5.86
CA PRO A 157 -10.09 6.54 4.89
C PRO A 157 -9.38 5.40 5.62
N LEU A 158 -9.45 4.19 5.05
CA LEU A 158 -8.66 3.06 5.56
C LEU A 158 -7.18 3.44 5.64
N GLY A 159 -6.56 3.07 6.75
CA GLY A 159 -5.15 3.30 6.97
C GLY A 159 -4.28 2.48 6.00
N ARG A 160 -3.11 3.00 5.73
CA ARG A 160 -2.12 2.33 4.87
C ARG A 160 -1.37 1.27 5.64
N THR A 161 -1.29 0.06 5.12
CA THR A 161 -0.46 -1.01 5.66
C THR A 161 0.96 -0.95 5.09
N ILE A 162 1.96 -0.98 5.98
CA ILE A 162 3.37 -1.00 5.62
C ILE A 162 3.98 -2.25 6.25
N ALA A 163 4.28 -3.25 5.43
CA ALA A 163 4.87 -4.49 5.90
C ALA A 163 6.40 -4.41 5.90
N PHE A 164 7.00 -4.77 7.02
CA PHE A 164 8.43 -4.88 7.19
C PHE A 164 8.84 -6.34 7.28
N VAL A 165 9.86 -6.72 6.52
CA VAL A 165 10.39 -8.09 6.51
C VAL A 165 11.90 -8.07 6.32
N GLY A 166 12.61 -8.99 6.95
CA GLY A 166 14.05 -9.16 6.78
C GLY A 166 14.40 -10.11 5.63
N GLY A 167 15.45 -9.82 4.88
CA GLY A 167 16.02 -10.77 3.92
C GLY A 167 16.69 -11.98 4.59
N LYS A 168 16.95 -11.89 5.90
CA LYS A 168 17.51 -12.93 6.77
C LYS A 168 17.15 -12.61 8.22
N GLY A 169 17.12 -13.63 9.07
CA GLY A 169 16.97 -13.43 10.50
C GLY A 169 18.11 -12.58 11.08
N GLY A 170 17.79 -11.67 11.99
CA GLY A 170 18.78 -10.83 12.68
C GLY A 170 19.25 -9.58 11.90
N VAL A 171 18.73 -9.30 10.70
CA VAL A 171 19.11 -8.10 9.92
C VAL A 171 18.59 -6.79 10.52
N GLY A 172 17.72 -6.85 11.53
CA GLY A 172 17.16 -5.67 12.21
C GLY A 172 15.91 -5.11 11.53
N SER A 173 15.07 -5.95 10.91
CA SER A 173 13.81 -5.52 10.30
C SER A 173 12.88 -4.88 11.31
N SER A 174 12.65 -5.52 12.47
CA SER A 174 11.82 -5.01 13.55
C SER A 174 12.30 -3.66 14.07
N MET A 175 13.61 -3.52 14.30
CA MET A 175 14.21 -2.25 14.69
C MET A 175 13.93 -1.13 13.65
N VAL A 176 14.02 -1.45 12.35
CA VAL A 176 13.67 -0.49 11.29
C VAL A 176 12.18 -0.17 11.34
N ALA A 177 11.31 -1.18 11.47
CA ALA A 177 9.86 -1.02 11.56
C ALA A 177 9.45 -0.10 12.73
N HIS A 178 9.99 -0.35 13.91
CA HIS A 178 9.67 0.40 15.13
C HIS A 178 10.14 1.85 15.06
N ASN A 179 11.37 2.09 14.60
CA ASN A 179 11.87 3.46 14.42
C ASN A 179 11.12 4.23 13.32
N VAL A 180 10.69 3.55 12.25
CA VAL A 180 9.86 4.16 11.21
C VAL A 180 8.47 4.50 11.74
N ALA A 181 7.84 3.60 12.51
CA ALA A 181 6.56 3.87 13.18
C ALA A 181 6.64 5.11 14.08
N TRP A 182 7.69 5.17 14.90
CA TRP A 182 7.98 6.32 15.76
C TRP A 182 8.15 7.61 14.95
N ALA A 183 8.90 7.55 13.84
CA ALA A 183 9.10 8.70 12.97
C ALA A 183 7.80 9.18 12.32
N ILE A 184 6.89 8.26 11.93
CA ILE A 184 5.57 8.61 11.39
C ILE A 184 4.74 9.31 12.46
N ALA A 185 4.62 8.73 13.65
CA ALA A 185 3.84 9.28 14.75
C ALA A 185 4.34 10.68 15.15
N ARG A 186 5.65 10.83 15.31
CA ARG A 186 6.27 12.09 15.77
C ARG A 186 6.24 13.20 14.72
N ASN A 187 6.57 12.87 13.45
CA ASN A 187 6.81 13.93 12.45
C ASN A 187 5.54 14.31 11.70
N PHE A 188 4.54 13.44 11.68
CA PHE A 188 3.32 13.66 10.91
C PHE A 188 2.09 13.83 11.79
N GLU A 189 2.23 13.67 13.13
CA GLU A 189 1.12 13.70 14.09
C GLU A 189 -0.04 12.78 13.63
N ASN A 190 0.33 11.65 13.03
CA ASN A 190 -0.60 10.64 12.55
C ASN A 190 -0.63 9.48 13.55
N ASP A 191 -1.84 9.03 13.84
CA ASP A 191 -2.01 7.82 14.63
C ASP A 191 -1.46 6.60 13.87
N VAL A 192 -0.65 5.80 14.55
CA VAL A 192 0.03 4.61 14.03
C VAL A 192 -0.23 3.44 14.96
N VAL A 193 -0.55 2.29 14.39
CA VAL A 193 -0.50 1.01 15.09
C VAL A 193 0.69 0.22 14.59
N VAL A 194 1.54 -0.23 15.52
CA VAL A 194 2.54 -1.28 15.26
C VAL A 194 1.91 -2.60 15.65
N ALA A 195 1.87 -3.53 14.72
CA ALA A 195 1.40 -4.89 14.95
C ALA A 195 2.60 -5.85 14.86
N ASP A 196 2.96 -6.48 15.97
CA ASP A 196 4.04 -7.44 16.05
C ASP A 196 3.50 -8.84 15.73
N PHE A 197 3.86 -9.34 14.56
CA PHE A 197 3.43 -10.65 14.05
C PHE A 197 4.38 -11.78 14.39
N ASP A 198 5.49 -11.51 15.06
CA ASP A 198 6.37 -12.55 15.58
C ASP A 198 5.91 -13.01 16.97
N LEU A 199 4.81 -13.77 17.00
CA LEU A 199 4.19 -14.18 18.25
C LEU A 199 5.11 -15.04 19.15
N ALA A 200 6.15 -15.63 18.55
CA ALA A 200 7.10 -16.46 19.31
C ALA A 200 8.27 -15.65 19.86
N PHE A 201 8.80 -14.70 19.10
CA PHE A 201 10.05 -14.02 19.42
C PHE A 201 9.99 -12.50 19.19
N GLY A 202 8.77 -11.93 19.10
CA GLY A 202 8.57 -10.50 18.93
C GLY A 202 9.12 -9.70 20.11
N THR A 203 9.75 -8.57 19.80
CA THR A 203 10.42 -7.72 20.80
C THR A 203 9.86 -6.31 20.86
N ALA A 204 8.78 -6.02 20.12
CA ALA A 204 8.21 -4.68 20.04
C ALA A 204 7.86 -4.11 21.43
N ALA A 205 7.33 -4.94 22.34
CA ALA A 205 7.02 -4.52 23.71
C ALA A 205 8.27 -4.01 24.44
N LEU A 206 9.41 -4.69 24.29
CA LEU A 206 10.67 -4.27 24.88
C LEU A 206 11.20 -2.99 24.26
N ASP A 207 11.15 -2.89 22.92
CA ASP A 207 11.67 -1.73 22.18
C ASP A 207 10.88 -0.45 22.50
N PHE A 208 9.57 -0.56 22.82
CA PHE A 208 8.72 0.57 23.23
C PHE A 208 8.58 0.71 24.74
N ASN A 209 9.34 -0.04 25.53
CA ASN A 209 9.27 -0.06 27.00
C ASN A 209 7.82 -0.27 27.52
N GLN A 210 7.13 -1.25 26.96
CA GLN A 210 5.76 -1.63 27.33
C GLN A 210 5.76 -3.05 27.92
N ASP A 211 4.78 -3.32 28.79
CA ASP A 211 4.55 -4.66 29.35
C ASP A 211 3.04 -5.03 29.28
N PRO A 212 2.48 -5.16 28.07
CA PRO A 212 1.08 -5.49 27.91
C PRO A 212 0.81 -6.95 28.30
N THR A 213 -0.26 -7.18 29.05
CA THR A 213 -0.69 -8.54 29.44
C THR A 213 -1.48 -9.28 28.37
N GLN A 214 -1.97 -8.56 27.36
CA GLN A 214 -2.74 -9.07 26.24
C GLN A 214 -2.29 -8.36 24.96
N GLY A 215 -2.51 -8.99 23.80
CA GLY A 215 -2.09 -8.42 22.54
C GLY A 215 -2.51 -9.24 21.33
N MET A 216 -1.58 -9.46 20.40
CA MET A 216 -1.82 -10.13 19.12
C MET A 216 -2.37 -11.56 19.30
N ALA A 217 -1.87 -12.30 20.29
CA ALA A 217 -2.33 -13.68 20.49
C ALA A 217 -3.82 -13.76 20.85
N GLU A 218 -4.32 -12.85 21.69
CA GLU A 218 -5.73 -12.75 22.05
C GLU A 218 -6.58 -12.31 20.87
N ALA A 219 -6.10 -11.33 20.07
CA ALA A 219 -6.78 -10.87 18.87
C ALA A 219 -7.01 -12.02 17.89
N VAL A 220 -5.98 -12.80 17.59
CA VAL A 220 -6.06 -13.90 16.61
C VAL A 220 -6.82 -15.11 17.16
N SER A 221 -6.73 -15.38 18.46
CA SER A 221 -7.39 -16.55 19.09
C SER A 221 -8.90 -16.37 19.28
N SER A 222 -9.43 -15.16 19.14
CA SER A 222 -10.84 -14.85 19.42
C SER A 222 -11.50 -14.06 18.27
N PRO A 223 -11.50 -14.59 17.04
CA PRO A 223 -11.98 -13.82 15.87
C PRO A 223 -13.46 -13.39 16.02
N ASP A 224 -14.32 -14.24 16.62
CA ASP A 224 -15.74 -13.90 16.82
C ASP A 224 -15.98 -12.74 17.79
N ARG A 225 -15.01 -12.42 18.64
CA ARG A 225 -15.07 -11.32 19.62
C ARG A 225 -14.32 -10.09 19.18
N LEU A 226 -13.56 -10.20 18.08
CA LEU A 226 -12.69 -9.15 17.61
C LEU A 226 -13.51 -8.07 16.90
N ASP A 227 -13.73 -6.97 17.62
CA ASP A 227 -14.34 -5.72 17.16
C ASP A 227 -13.42 -4.54 17.52
N ASP A 228 -13.80 -3.33 17.12
CA ASP A 228 -13.02 -2.11 17.37
C ASP A 228 -12.78 -1.91 18.89
N THR A 229 -13.80 -2.17 19.72
CA THR A 229 -13.70 -1.99 21.19
C THR A 229 -12.76 -3.01 21.83
N PHE A 230 -12.75 -4.23 21.31
CA PHE A 230 -11.84 -5.27 21.81
C PHE A 230 -10.42 -5.02 21.34
N LEU A 231 -10.23 -4.63 20.07
CA LEU A 231 -8.92 -4.25 19.55
C LEU A 231 -8.32 -3.08 20.36
N ASP A 232 -9.09 -2.02 20.61
CA ASP A 232 -8.62 -0.88 21.42
C ASP A 232 -8.12 -1.28 22.82
N ARG A 233 -8.73 -2.31 23.43
CA ARG A 233 -8.28 -2.84 24.73
C ARG A 233 -6.99 -3.65 24.65
N LEU A 234 -6.70 -4.24 23.50
CA LEU A 234 -5.48 -5.00 23.27
C LEU A 234 -4.29 -4.11 22.91
N LEU A 235 -4.55 -2.86 22.50
CA LEU A 235 -3.53 -1.90 22.12
C LEU A 235 -2.86 -1.28 23.36
N ALA A 236 -1.54 -1.43 23.48
CA ALA A 236 -0.72 -0.70 24.44
C ALA A 236 -0.36 0.67 23.87
N ARG A 237 -0.69 1.75 24.58
CA ARG A 237 -0.40 3.13 24.16
C ARG A 237 1.05 3.50 24.46
N CYS A 238 1.87 3.64 23.44
CA CYS A 238 3.29 4.01 23.57
C CYS A 238 3.50 5.54 23.60
N THR A 239 2.75 6.28 22.78
CA THR A 239 2.74 7.76 22.75
C THR A 239 1.33 8.26 22.44
N ASP A 240 1.17 9.58 22.30
CA ASP A 240 -0.12 10.16 21.92
C ASP A 240 -0.60 9.71 20.54
N HIS A 241 0.34 9.35 19.65
CA HIS A 241 0.06 8.94 18.27
C HIS A 241 0.61 7.57 17.89
N LEU A 242 1.05 6.76 18.87
CA LEU A 242 1.57 5.42 18.59
C LEU A 242 1.04 4.42 19.58
N SER A 243 0.41 3.37 19.06
CA SER A 243 -0.08 2.22 19.81
C SER A 243 0.55 0.93 19.30
N LEU A 244 0.70 -0.04 20.18
CA LEU A 244 1.33 -1.33 19.92
C LEU A 244 0.33 -2.46 20.15
N LEU A 245 0.16 -3.33 19.17
CA LEU A 245 -0.42 -4.64 19.32
C LEU A 245 0.72 -5.64 19.47
N ALA A 246 1.08 -5.93 20.71
CA ALA A 246 2.29 -6.67 21.04
C ALA A 246 2.16 -8.17 20.83
N ALA A 247 3.27 -8.82 20.49
CA ALA A 247 3.42 -10.26 20.61
C ALA A 247 3.44 -10.69 22.09
N PRO A 248 3.09 -11.95 22.41
CA PRO A 248 3.16 -12.48 23.78
C PRO A 248 4.57 -12.45 24.36
N ALA A 249 4.68 -12.21 25.66
CA ALA A 249 5.97 -12.25 26.37
C ALA A 249 6.43 -13.67 26.71
N THR A 250 5.60 -14.69 26.51
CA THR A 250 5.85 -16.08 26.94
C THR A 250 5.68 -17.08 25.80
N LEU A 251 6.42 -18.19 25.86
CA LEU A 251 6.33 -19.31 24.92
C LEU A 251 5.49 -20.46 25.51
N ASP A 252 4.34 -20.16 26.06
CA ASP A 252 3.45 -21.12 26.72
C ASP A 252 2.65 -22.00 25.74
N ARG A 253 2.59 -21.62 24.48
CA ARG A 253 1.89 -22.34 23.41
C ARG A 253 2.61 -22.24 22.07
N THR A 254 2.28 -23.15 21.18
CA THR A 254 2.73 -23.11 19.78
C THR A 254 1.72 -22.35 18.94
N TYR A 255 2.22 -21.66 17.93
CA TYR A 255 1.42 -20.88 17.00
C TYR A 255 1.48 -21.49 15.60
N ASP A 256 0.36 -22.07 15.16
CA ASP A 256 0.17 -22.56 13.79
C ASP A 256 -1.01 -21.81 13.18
N PHE A 257 -0.71 -20.92 12.24
CA PHE A 257 -1.68 -20.01 11.66
C PHE A 257 -2.05 -20.39 10.25
N GLN A 258 -3.35 -20.32 9.97
CA GLN A 258 -3.87 -20.42 8.62
C GLN A 258 -3.59 -19.14 7.83
N GLU A 259 -3.73 -19.21 6.51
CA GLU A 259 -3.48 -18.08 5.61
C GLU A 259 -4.29 -16.83 5.94
N THR A 260 -5.47 -16.98 6.51
CA THR A 260 -6.42 -15.87 6.79
C THR A 260 -6.45 -15.44 8.25
N SER A 261 -5.62 -16.02 9.11
CA SER A 261 -5.70 -15.81 10.57
C SER A 261 -5.56 -14.36 11.00
N PHE A 262 -4.84 -13.55 10.24
CA PHE A 262 -4.56 -12.14 10.58
C PHE A 262 -5.43 -11.12 9.82
N ASP A 263 -6.26 -11.56 8.87
CA ASP A 263 -7.01 -10.65 8.01
C ASP A 263 -7.88 -9.67 8.81
N GLN A 264 -8.66 -10.19 9.78
CA GLN A 264 -9.57 -9.38 10.57
C GLN A 264 -8.84 -8.37 11.47
N VAL A 265 -7.69 -8.76 12.03
CA VAL A 265 -6.86 -7.86 12.85
C VAL A 265 -6.35 -6.70 12.02
N ILE A 266 -5.82 -7.00 10.82
CA ILE A 266 -5.32 -5.98 9.89
C ILE A 266 -6.46 -5.06 9.45
N ASP A 267 -7.62 -5.62 9.12
CA ASP A 267 -8.79 -4.87 8.68
C ASP A 267 -9.28 -3.86 9.72
N LEU A 268 -9.39 -4.29 10.97
CA LEU A 268 -9.80 -3.43 12.07
C LEU A 268 -8.74 -2.37 12.38
N ALA A 269 -7.46 -2.75 12.42
CA ALA A 269 -6.39 -1.77 12.62
C ALA A 269 -6.39 -0.68 11.54
N GLN A 270 -6.57 -1.05 10.26
CA GLN A 270 -6.69 -0.09 9.16
C GLN A 270 -7.90 0.85 9.27
N SER A 271 -8.99 0.38 9.87
CA SER A 271 -10.19 1.19 10.08
C SER A 271 -9.97 2.27 11.14
N GLY A 272 -9.12 1.99 12.13
CA GLY A 272 -8.90 2.86 13.29
C GLY A 272 -7.85 3.94 13.08
N VAL A 273 -6.79 3.69 12.30
CA VAL A 273 -5.63 4.59 12.19
C VAL A 273 -5.16 4.81 10.75
N PRO A 274 -4.53 5.96 10.43
CA PRO A 274 -4.01 6.27 9.10
C PRO A 274 -2.86 5.38 8.62
N ALA A 275 -2.10 4.77 9.54
CA ALA A 275 -0.96 3.91 9.20
C ALA A 275 -0.88 2.70 10.14
N VAL A 276 -0.69 1.51 9.56
CA VAL A 276 -0.47 0.25 10.28
C VAL A 276 0.87 -0.32 9.84
N ILE A 277 1.78 -0.48 10.79
CA ILE A 277 3.08 -1.11 10.60
C ILE A 277 2.94 -2.59 10.92
N LEU A 278 3.20 -3.43 9.94
CA LEU A 278 3.16 -4.89 10.08
C LEU A 278 4.60 -5.38 10.22
N ASP A 279 5.03 -5.69 11.44
CA ASP A 279 6.35 -6.28 11.69
C ASP A 279 6.28 -7.79 11.53
N LEU A 280 6.78 -8.29 10.41
CA LEU A 280 6.65 -9.68 10.01
C LEU A 280 7.90 -10.50 10.39
N PRO A 281 7.73 -11.70 10.96
CA PRO A 281 8.84 -12.59 11.27
C PRO A 281 9.54 -13.06 9.98
N HIS A 282 10.82 -13.41 10.14
CA HIS A 282 11.58 -14.01 9.03
C HIS A 282 11.23 -15.51 8.88
N VAL A 283 9.99 -15.78 8.48
CA VAL A 283 9.49 -17.12 8.16
C VAL A 283 8.75 -17.06 6.83
N TRP A 284 8.74 -18.18 6.09
CA TRP A 284 8.00 -18.25 4.82
C TRP A 284 6.80 -19.17 4.97
N SER A 285 5.71 -18.64 5.50
CA SER A 285 4.42 -19.32 5.67
C SER A 285 3.36 -18.77 4.70
N ALA A 286 2.22 -19.46 4.58
CA ALA A 286 1.13 -19.03 3.72
C ALA A 286 0.59 -17.64 4.13
N TRP A 287 0.43 -17.40 5.43
CA TRP A 287 -0.09 -16.13 5.94
C TRP A 287 0.92 -14.97 5.76
N VAL A 288 2.23 -15.18 5.98
CA VAL A 288 3.25 -14.14 5.71
C VAL A 288 3.27 -13.77 4.24
N ARG A 289 3.24 -14.77 3.34
CA ARG A 289 3.16 -14.54 1.90
C ARG A 289 1.93 -13.72 1.54
N LYS A 290 0.75 -14.08 2.07
CA LYS A 290 -0.50 -13.35 1.84
C LYS A 290 -0.42 -11.91 2.34
N THR A 291 0.06 -11.72 3.56
CA THR A 291 0.22 -10.38 4.17
C THR A 291 1.14 -9.49 3.34
N LEU A 292 2.29 -10.01 2.87
CA LEU A 292 3.20 -9.27 2.00
C LEU A 292 2.57 -8.89 0.65
N PHE A 293 1.74 -9.79 0.09
CA PHE A 293 1.05 -9.49 -1.18
C PHE A 293 -0.08 -8.48 -1.01
N ALA A 294 -0.75 -8.49 0.14
CA ALA A 294 -1.87 -7.60 0.45
C ALA A 294 -1.44 -6.21 0.93
N ALA A 295 -0.27 -6.07 1.55
CA ALA A 295 0.21 -4.80 2.10
C ALA A 295 0.30 -3.68 1.05
N ASP A 296 0.03 -2.43 1.44
CA ASP A 296 0.12 -1.28 0.53
C ASP A 296 1.57 -0.95 0.18
N GLU A 297 2.48 -1.12 1.13
CA GLU A 297 3.92 -0.94 0.92
C GLU A 297 4.69 -2.10 1.58
N VAL A 298 5.79 -2.51 0.97
CA VAL A 298 6.69 -3.52 1.54
C VAL A 298 8.07 -2.93 1.67
N VAL A 299 8.61 -2.98 2.89
CA VAL A 299 9.98 -2.58 3.22
C VAL A 299 10.80 -3.83 3.53
N LEU A 300 11.80 -4.09 2.71
CA LEU A 300 12.71 -5.22 2.85
C LEU A 300 14.04 -4.74 3.45
N THR A 301 14.33 -5.18 4.67
CA THR A 301 15.58 -4.90 5.35
C THR A 301 16.60 -6.00 5.07
N VAL A 302 17.82 -5.61 4.67
CA VAL A 302 18.90 -6.53 4.31
C VAL A 302 20.24 -6.05 4.87
N GLU A 303 21.20 -6.96 5.02
CA GLU A 303 22.62 -6.64 5.22
C GLU A 303 23.39 -6.83 3.90
N PRO A 304 24.53 -6.14 3.71
CA PRO A 304 25.27 -6.18 2.45
C PRO A 304 26.13 -7.45 2.33
N ASP A 305 25.51 -8.62 2.39
CA ASP A 305 26.11 -9.93 2.22
C ASP A 305 25.41 -10.77 1.14
N LEU A 306 26.06 -11.87 0.69
CA LEU A 306 25.57 -12.70 -0.41
C LEU A 306 24.27 -13.45 -0.06
N ALA A 307 24.08 -13.87 1.19
CA ALA A 307 22.88 -14.58 1.62
C ALA A 307 21.67 -13.65 1.58
N ASN A 308 21.84 -12.42 2.09
CA ASN A 308 20.82 -11.37 2.00
C ASN A 308 20.51 -11.00 0.55
N LEU A 309 21.53 -10.84 -0.30
CA LEU A 309 21.34 -10.53 -1.71
C LEU A 309 20.50 -11.60 -2.43
N ARG A 310 20.83 -12.88 -2.24
CA ARG A 310 20.06 -14.00 -2.83
C ARG A 310 18.60 -13.99 -2.35
N ASN A 311 18.38 -13.87 -1.05
CA ASN A 311 17.04 -13.92 -0.48
C ASN A 311 16.23 -12.69 -0.90
N ALA A 312 16.84 -11.51 -0.88
CA ALA A 312 16.24 -10.28 -1.36
C ALA A 312 15.83 -10.37 -2.83
N LYS A 313 16.70 -10.91 -3.69
CA LYS A 313 16.38 -11.11 -5.10
C LYS A 313 15.16 -12.01 -5.28
N ASN A 314 15.13 -13.15 -4.59
CA ASN A 314 13.97 -14.06 -4.65
C ASN A 314 12.67 -13.38 -4.21
N LEU A 315 12.71 -12.62 -3.10
CA LEU A 315 11.51 -11.95 -2.59
C LEU A 315 11.07 -10.80 -3.49
N VAL A 316 12.00 -9.99 -3.99
CA VAL A 316 11.70 -8.89 -4.92
C VAL A 316 11.10 -9.40 -6.22
N ASP A 317 11.66 -10.47 -6.80
CA ASP A 317 11.14 -11.05 -8.04
C ASP A 317 9.74 -11.64 -7.84
N LEU A 318 9.50 -12.31 -6.71
CA LEU A 318 8.19 -12.83 -6.36
C LEU A 318 7.16 -11.72 -6.15
N LEU A 319 7.53 -10.63 -5.46
CA LEU A 319 6.66 -9.48 -5.26
C LEU A 319 6.35 -8.77 -6.59
N ARG A 320 7.31 -8.64 -7.49
CA ARG A 320 7.10 -8.10 -8.84
C ARG A 320 6.08 -8.91 -9.63
N GLN A 321 6.14 -10.24 -9.53
CA GLN A 321 5.21 -11.13 -10.21
C GLN A 321 3.78 -11.07 -9.62
N ALA A 322 3.68 -11.01 -8.30
CA ALA A 322 2.39 -11.02 -7.61
C ALA A 322 1.72 -9.65 -7.55
N ARG A 323 2.48 -8.56 -7.64
CA ARG A 323 2.05 -7.17 -7.45
C ARG A 323 2.43 -6.30 -8.65
N THR A 324 2.00 -6.72 -9.83
CA THR A 324 2.39 -6.10 -11.11
C THR A 324 1.97 -4.63 -11.25
N ASN A 325 0.93 -4.22 -10.51
CA ASN A 325 0.36 -2.87 -10.57
C ASN A 325 0.78 -1.98 -9.39
N ASP A 326 1.68 -2.47 -8.54
CA ASP A 326 2.17 -1.75 -7.37
C ASP A 326 3.60 -1.22 -7.57
N ALA A 327 3.98 -0.28 -6.70
CA ALA A 327 5.37 0.13 -6.60
C ALA A 327 6.25 -1.06 -6.15
N PRO A 328 7.50 -1.16 -6.63
CA PRO A 328 8.43 -2.17 -6.17
C PRO A 328 8.68 -2.08 -4.66
N ALA A 329 9.03 -3.20 -4.04
CA ALA A 329 9.42 -3.22 -2.63
C ALA A 329 10.56 -2.21 -2.34
N ARG A 330 10.50 -1.58 -1.18
CA ARG A 330 11.50 -0.63 -0.71
C ARG A 330 12.63 -1.39 -0.01
N VAL A 331 13.84 -1.26 -0.50
CA VAL A 331 15.00 -1.93 0.09
C VAL A 331 15.74 -0.98 1.03
N VAL A 332 16.00 -1.44 2.25
CA VAL A 332 16.84 -0.77 3.25
C VAL A 332 18.05 -1.64 3.52
N ILE A 333 19.25 -1.13 3.25
CA ILE A 333 20.51 -1.80 3.61
C ILE A 333 20.88 -1.38 5.03
N ASN A 334 20.85 -2.33 5.95
CA ASN A 334 21.18 -2.10 7.35
C ASN A 334 22.58 -2.63 7.70
N LYS A 335 23.15 -2.15 8.80
CA LYS A 335 24.44 -2.54 9.35
C LYS A 335 25.59 -2.43 8.34
N SER A 336 25.56 -1.42 7.48
CA SER A 336 26.63 -1.15 6.52
C SER A 336 27.86 -0.58 7.21
N GLY A 337 29.05 -0.93 6.72
CA GLY A 337 30.32 -0.46 7.25
C GLY A 337 30.77 -1.13 8.55
N MET A 338 30.30 -2.34 8.82
CA MET A 338 30.76 -3.11 9.99
C MET A 338 32.26 -3.44 9.87
N ALA A 339 33.02 -3.02 10.88
CA ALA A 339 34.48 -3.21 10.90
C ALA A 339 34.88 -4.69 10.71
N LYS A 340 35.85 -4.94 9.85
CA LYS A 340 36.41 -6.28 9.54
C LYS A 340 35.41 -7.27 8.90
N ARG A 341 34.24 -6.82 8.45
CA ARG A 341 33.30 -7.63 7.68
C ARG A 341 33.41 -7.28 6.20
N PRO A 342 33.74 -8.25 5.31
CA PRO A 342 33.60 -8.02 3.87
C PRO A 342 32.17 -7.76 3.50
N GLU A 343 31.93 -6.73 2.69
CA GLU A 343 30.58 -6.33 2.26
C GLU A 343 30.47 -6.25 0.75
N ILE A 344 29.29 -6.58 0.21
CA ILE A 344 28.94 -6.28 -1.18
C ILE A 344 28.69 -4.76 -1.25
N LYS A 345 29.28 -4.09 -2.23
CA LYS A 345 29.06 -2.65 -2.43
C LYS A 345 27.60 -2.37 -2.68
N VAL A 346 27.12 -1.25 -2.16
CA VAL A 346 25.71 -0.81 -2.30
C VAL A 346 25.29 -0.75 -3.77
N ASP A 347 26.12 -0.24 -4.65
CA ASP A 347 25.84 -0.14 -6.09
C ASP A 347 25.73 -1.54 -6.76
N ASP A 348 26.60 -2.49 -6.38
CA ASP A 348 26.55 -3.85 -6.89
C ASP A 348 25.29 -4.58 -6.38
N PHE A 349 24.92 -4.33 -5.11
CA PHE A 349 23.71 -4.88 -4.51
C PHE A 349 22.45 -4.31 -5.20
N ALA A 350 22.41 -3.02 -5.45
CA ALA A 350 21.34 -2.33 -6.16
C ALA A 350 21.18 -2.83 -7.59
N ALA A 351 22.31 -2.99 -8.32
CA ALA A 351 22.33 -3.49 -9.69
C ALA A 351 21.80 -4.94 -9.77
N ALA A 352 22.18 -5.80 -8.82
CA ALA A 352 21.72 -7.19 -8.79
C ALA A 352 20.22 -7.32 -8.52
N LEU A 353 19.62 -6.41 -7.72
CA LEU A 353 18.18 -6.36 -7.46
C LEU A 353 17.39 -5.62 -8.54
N ASP A 354 18.08 -4.85 -9.39
CA ASP A 354 17.46 -3.86 -10.27
C ASP A 354 16.53 -2.90 -9.49
N LEU A 355 16.99 -2.49 -8.30
CA LEU A 355 16.31 -1.58 -7.38
C LEU A 355 17.33 -0.71 -6.64
N LYS A 356 17.04 0.58 -6.51
CA LYS A 356 17.83 1.45 -5.64
C LYS A 356 17.34 1.30 -4.21
N PRO A 357 18.23 1.01 -3.23
CA PRO A 357 17.89 1.11 -1.82
C PRO A 357 17.39 2.51 -1.48
N ILE A 358 16.32 2.58 -0.70
CA ILE A 358 15.77 3.87 -0.24
C ILE A 358 16.60 4.45 0.89
N ALA A 359 17.34 3.60 1.61
CA ALA A 359 18.21 4.01 2.71
C ALA A 359 19.36 3.02 2.92
N VAL A 360 20.47 3.54 3.44
CA VAL A 360 21.61 2.77 3.93
C VAL A 360 21.87 3.20 5.37
N ILE A 361 21.71 2.28 6.32
CA ILE A 361 21.89 2.52 7.74
C ILE A 361 23.27 2.00 8.14
N PRO A 362 24.17 2.87 8.63
CA PRO A 362 25.49 2.44 9.07
C PRO A 362 25.40 1.59 10.35
N PHE A 363 26.37 0.70 10.53
CA PHE A 363 26.51 -0.07 11.76
C PHE A 363 27.03 0.83 12.88
N ASP A 364 26.27 0.95 13.96
CA ASP A 364 26.63 1.65 15.18
C ASP A 364 26.20 0.83 16.40
N ALA A 365 27.11 -0.02 16.88
CA ALA A 365 26.81 -0.94 17.99
C ALA A 365 26.45 -0.21 19.29
N GLN A 366 27.07 0.95 19.54
CA GLN A 366 26.83 1.71 20.76
C GLN A 366 25.45 2.36 20.73
N LEU A 367 25.11 3.06 19.64
CA LEU A 367 23.83 3.75 19.52
C LEU A 367 22.65 2.77 19.56
N PHE A 368 22.70 1.74 18.70
CA PHE A 368 21.61 0.75 18.62
C PHE A 368 21.52 -0.11 19.87
N GLY A 369 22.67 -0.53 20.45
CA GLY A 369 22.68 -1.30 21.68
C GLY A 369 22.17 -0.51 22.87
N THR A 370 22.49 0.78 22.98
CA THR A 370 21.98 1.66 24.03
C THR A 370 20.47 1.84 23.90
N ALA A 371 19.99 2.15 22.69
CA ALA A 371 18.57 2.32 22.43
C ALA A 371 17.77 1.07 22.79
N ALA A 372 18.18 -0.10 22.27
CA ALA A 372 17.52 -1.38 22.52
C ALA A 372 17.48 -1.75 24.02
N ASN A 373 18.59 -1.62 24.73
CA ASN A 373 18.66 -1.95 26.16
C ASN A 373 17.85 -1.00 27.05
N ASN A 374 17.58 0.22 26.57
CA ASN A 374 16.78 1.19 27.31
C ASN A 374 15.28 1.15 26.90
N GLY A 375 14.87 0.34 25.91
CA GLY A 375 13.53 0.39 25.35
C GLY A 375 13.21 1.75 24.74
N GLN A 376 14.15 2.32 23.97
CA GLN A 376 14.06 3.64 23.37
C GLN A 376 14.30 3.58 21.86
N MET A 377 13.64 4.47 21.14
CA MET A 377 13.92 4.66 19.72
C MET A 377 15.20 5.47 19.49
N ILE A 378 15.82 5.32 18.32
CA ILE A 378 17.04 6.05 17.96
C ILE A 378 16.85 7.56 18.08
N ALA A 379 15.68 8.07 17.70
CA ALA A 379 15.36 9.49 17.78
C ALA A 379 15.20 10.01 19.22
N GLU A 380 14.93 9.14 20.19
CA GLU A 380 14.92 9.50 21.61
C GLU A 380 16.33 9.53 22.18
N THR A 381 17.14 8.54 21.81
CA THR A 381 18.54 8.43 22.27
C THR A 381 19.46 9.47 21.62
N ALA A 382 19.26 9.76 20.32
CA ALA A 382 20.10 10.63 19.52
C ALA A 382 19.30 11.37 18.42
N ALA A 383 18.43 12.29 18.83
CA ALA A 383 17.49 12.99 17.94
C ALA A 383 18.13 13.75 16.76
N LYS A 384 19.38 14.15 16.87
CA LYS A 384 20.13 14.89 15.84
C LYS A 384 21.12 14.02 15.07
N SER A 385 21.05 12.69 15.21
CA SER A 385 21.95 11.80 14.49
C SER A 385 21.52 11.65 13.02
N PRO A 386 22.45 11.47 12.09
CA PRO A 386 22.13 11.15 10.69
C PRO A 386 21.30 9.87 10.54
N ILE A 387 21.39 8.96 11.52
CA ILE A 387 20.61 7.72 11.55
C ILE A 387 19.13 8.03 11.86
N ALA A 388 18.85 8.96 12.78
CA ALA A 388 17.47 9.41 13.03
C ALA A 388 16.87 10.07 11.78
N ASP A 389 17.63 10.94 11.09
CA ASP A 389 17.20 11.53 9.81
C ASP A 389 16.91 10.45 8.74
N THR A 390 17.66 9.33 8.76
CA THR A 390 17.43 8.20 7.84
C THR A 390 16.08 7.53 8.12
N PHE A 391 15.69 7.33 9.37
CA PHE A 391 14.36 6.81 9.70
C PHE A 391 13.25 7.78 9.32
N ASP A 392 13.45 9.08 9.49
CA ASP A 392 12.52 10.10 9.03
C ASP A 392 12.34 10.07 7.50
N HIS A 393 13.43 9.80 6.76
CA HIS A 393 13.37 9.62 5.31
C HIS A 393 12.59 8.35 4.93
N ILE A 394 12.88 7.20 5.55
CA ILE A 394 12.16 5.95 5.30
C ILE A 394 10.67 6.13 5.59
N ALA A 395 10.31 6.79 6.69
CA ALA A 395 8.92 7.08 7.06
C ALA A 395 8.18 7.88 5.97
N ARG A 396 8.82 8.90 5.39
CA ARG A 396 8.27 9.68 4.27
C ARG A 396 8.04 8.84 3.04
N VAL A 397 9.04 8.05 2.65
CA VAL A 397 8.94 7.18 1.47
C VAL A 397 7.84 6.13 1.65
N ALA A 398 7.81 5.45 2.80
CA ALA A 398 6.85 4.38 3.08
C ALA A 398 5.40 4.89 3.19
N THR A 399 5.20 6.13 3.66
CA THR A 399 3.87 6.76 3.69
C THR A 399 3.48 7.46 2.39
N GLY A 400 4.33 7.44 1.36
CA GLY A 400 4.08 8.11 0.08
C GLY A 400 4.13 9.64 0.16
N ARG A 401 4.68 10.22 1.25
CA ARG A 401 4.80 11.67 1.41
C ARG A 401 6.02 12.18 0.66
N THR A 402 5.81 13.12 -0.25
CA THR A 402 6.90 13.81 -0.95
C THR A 402 7.67 14.71 0.02
N GLU A 403 9.01 14.72 -0.11
CA GLU A 403 9.81 15.72 0.61
C GLU A 403 9.28 17.12 0.27
N PRO A 404 9.00 17.98 1.27
CA PRO A 404 8.85 19.39 0.99
C PRO A 404 10.17 19.82 0.34
N ARG A 405 10.11 20.33 -0.91
CA ARG A 405 11.28 20.89 -1.56
C ARG A 405 11.89 21.90 -0.58
N ARG A 406 12.99 21.54 0.06
CA ARG A 406 13.81 22.49 0.79
C ARG A 406 14.24 23.52 -0.24
N HIS A 407 13.52 24.62 -0.32
CA HIS A 407 14.02 25.81 -0.97
C HIS A 407 15.37 26.10 -0.29
N LYS A 408 16.46 25.90 -1.03
CA LYS A 408 17.77 26.41 -0.62
C LYS A 408 17.61 27.93 -0.40
N ARG A 409 17.33 28.32 0.82
CA ARG A 409 17.40 29.71 1.29
C ARG A 409 18.87 30.20 1.23
N GLY A 410 19.48 30.18 0.08
CA GLY A 410 20.90 30.47 -0.05
C GLY A 410 21.25 31.39 -1.21
N GLY A 411 20.33 31.69 -2.13
CA GLY A 411 20.64 32.52 -3.30
C GLY A 411 20.39 34.00 -3.11
N LEU A 412 19.31 34.38 -2.43
CA LEU A 412 18.93 35.78 -2.29
C LEU A 412 19.65 36.52 -1.15
N GLU A 413 19.86 35.88 0.00
CA GLU A 413 20.56 36.48 1.12
C GLU A 413 22.07 36.68 0.80
N ALA A 414 22.68 35.73 0.09
CA ALA A 414 24.06 35.88 -0.39
C ALA A 414 24.22 36.97 -1.44
N LEU A 415 23.19 37.17 -2.30
CA LEU A 415 23.19 38.24 -3.29
C LEU A 415 22.96 39.62 -2.64
N VAL A 416 22.08 39.72 -1.65
CA VAL A 416 21.84 40.96 -0.89
C VAL A 416 23.02 41.33 -0.01
N ALA A 417 23.71 40.37 0.60
CA ALA A 417 24.95 40.60 1.34
C ALA A 417 26.08 41.12 0.43
N ARG A 418 26.22 40.56 -0.80
CA ARG A 418 27.19 41.04 -1.79
C ARG A 418 26.90 42.46 -2.31
N LEU A 419 25.60 42.83 -2.43
CA LEU A 419 25.19 44.16 -2.86
C LEU A 419 25.33 45.21 -1.75
N ARG A 420 25.18 44.82 -0.48
CA ARG A 420 25.44 45.72 0.68
C ARG A 420 26.91 45.93 0.95
N GLY A 421 27.78 44.96 0.66
CA GLY A 421 29.24 45.09 0.85
C GLY A 421 29.95 45.98 -0.19
N LYS A 422 29.28 46.39 -1.29
CA LYS A 422 29.86 47.27 -2.31
C LYS A 422 29.51 48.77 -2.15
N LYS A 423 28.83 49.18 -1.06
CA LYS A 423 28.49 50.58 -0.78
C LYS A 423 29.28 51.18 0.39
N ALA A 424 30.34 50.50 0.85
CA ALA A 424 31.27 51.03 1.87
C ALA A 424 32.73 50.79 1.42
N ALA A 425 33.11 51.44 0.34
CA ALA A 425 34.51 51.72 -0.06
C ALA A 425 34.49 52.93 -1.01
#